data_7e4aa8dde81bb9ade112ef2ec18fb29e
#
_entry.id   7e4aa8dde81bb9ade112ef2ec18fb29e
#
_cell.length_a   1.000
_cell.length_b   1.000
_cell.length_c   1.000
_cell.angle_alpha   90.00
_cell.angle_beta   90.00
_cell.angle_gamma   90.00
#
_symmetry.space_group_name_H-M   'P 1'
#
loop_
_entity.id
_entity.type
_entity.pdbx_description
1 polymer ?
#
loop_
_entity_poly.entity_id
_entity_poly.type
_entity_poly.pdbx_seq_one_letter_code
_entity_poly.pdbx_strand_id
1 'polypeptide(L)'
;SAKGEGQAAYLPDGGLLFVSARPDPEVKDDDETAALWHLPADGGEARVVARRPGGIDGVRVARDSGLVVVGSDTFPSAVTAEDDEKIRKQRKDGAVDAILHERYPVRYWDHDLGPDEPRLLCGTVPDPAAPGAGVEGGRIELRDLTPAPGGSLVNAGWDVTPDGATVITSIKVTERGGQREALIAIDVVTGGQRSLLDDPDREFSSPVIDPSGQRAAVTVWRRSSPTAPPDVDLGLLDLGTGAVRIVAEGWDRWPGTPVWTPDGAALIVAADEHGRCPLFRIDLSATDSGTDRVTRLTGDHGCYATPRVAPDGAHVYAVRSAMDAAPAPVRVDAAAPDQQPTALPAPAPSAPLPGTAVEITTTADDGTPLHAWLCLPEGASPEHPAPLMVWIHGGPLGSANDWAWRWNPWLMVARGYAVVQPDFALSTGYGLDFVRRGWGRWGAEPYTDLMALTEAAAARADVDGARAAAMGGSFGGYLANWVAGHTDRFAGIVTHASLWALDQFGPTTDGYDYWRRELTAQMALENSPHRFVDAITTPMLVIHGDKDYRVPIGEGLRLWAELCERFQAPGEESPHKFLYFPSENHWVLTPNHAKLWYATVFAFLDTTMHGRLWQVPDLLR
;
A
#
# COMPACT_ATOMS: atom_id res chain seq x y z
N SER A 1 3.60 16.92 13.30
CA SER A 1 3.04 18.11 12.65
C SER A 1 1.75 17.75 11.92
N ALA A 2 0.86 18.72 11.76
CA ALA A 2 -0.42 18.50 11.11
C ALA A 2 -0.33 18.34 9.58
N LYS A 3 0.84 18.56 8.97
CA LYS A 3 1.01 18.68 7.52
C LYS A 3 2.01 17.71 6.91
N GLY A 4 2.19 16.57 7.52
CA GLY A 4 3.04 15.51 6.99
C GLY A 4 4.52 15.94 6.87
N GLU A 5 5.36 15.26 7.60
CA GLU A 5 6.81 15.29 7.41
C GLU A 5 7.21 13.89 6.97
N GLY A 6 8.00 13.79 5.92
CA GLY A 6 8.36 12.49 5.37
C GLY A 6 9.56 12.55 4.46
N GLN A 7 9.88 11.42 3.84
CA GLN A 7 10.94 11.32 2.84
C GLN A 7 12.28 11.89 3.34
N ALA A 8 12.75 11.43 4.50
CA ALA A 8 13.96 11.95 5.12
C ALA A 8 15.24 11.30 4.58
N ALA A 9 16.31 12.09 4.40
CA ALA A 9 17.63 11.63 4.00
C ALA A 9 18.72 12.43 4.73
N TYR A 10 19.80 11.75 5.18
CA TYR A 10 20.94 12.42 5.81
C TYR A 10 21.94 12.93 4.76
N LEU A 11 22.48 14.10 5.04
CA LEU A 11 23.65 14.63 4.35
C LEU A 11 24.95 14.01 4.92
N PRO A 12 26.08 14.04 4.17
CA PRO A 12 27.37 13.53 4.67
C PRO A 12 27.86 14.18 5.97
N ASP A 13 27.48 15.42 6.24
CA ASP A 13 27.81 16.15 7.46
C ASP A 13 26.90 15.82 8.66
N GLY A 14 25.89 14.94 8.46
CA GLY A 14 24.91 14.55 9.47
C GLY A 14 23.66 15.43 9.50
N GLY A 15 23.57 16.47 8.67
CA GLY A 15 22.35 17.25 8.50
C GLY A 15 21.22 16.40 7.92
N LEU A 16 19.96 16.73 8.25
CA LEU A 16 18.79 16.00 7.80
C LEU A 16 18.00 16.81 6.77
N LEU A 17 17.80 16.24 5.59
CA LEU A 17 16.82 16.73 4.61
C LEU A 17 15.49 15.99 4.78
N PHE A 18 14.37 16.69 4.67
CA PHE A 18 13.03 16.09 4.70
C PHE A 18 12.03 16.95 3.92
N VAL A 19 10.98 16.31 3.43
CA VAL A 19 9.89 16.97 2.71
C VAL A 19 8.76 17.33 3.69
N SER A 20 8.26 18.57 3.62
CA SER A 20 7.12 19.00 4.41
C SER A 20 6.33 20.12 3.72
N ALA A 21 5.00 20.09 3.86
CA ALA A 21 4.08 21.15 3.44
C ALA A 21 3.75 22.13 4.57
N ARG A 22 4.53 22.16 5.66
CA ARG A 22 4.35 23.14 6.73
C ARG A 22 4.68 24.54 6.25
N PRO A 23 3.98 25.59 6.76
CA PRO A 23 4.24 26.98 6.38
C PRO A 23 5.70 27.36 6.62
N ASP A 24 6.30 28.06 5.66
CA ASP A 24 7.61 28.68 5.80
C ASP A 24 7.44 30.03 6.50
N PRO A 25 8.04 30.23 7.68
CA PRO A 25 7.92 31.50 8.41
C PRO A 25 8.54 32.71 7.66
N GLU A 26 9.39 32.45 6.67
CA GLU A 26 10.03 33.50 5.86
C GLU A 26 9.20 33.95 4.65
N VAL A 27 8.13 33.22 4.31
CA VAL A 27 7.26 33.49 3.14
C VAL A 27 5.88 33.91 3.61
N LYS A 28 5.44 35.13 3.19
CA LYS A 28 4.05 35.55 3.36
C LYS A 28 3.18 34.86 2.32
N ASP A 29 1.99 34.41 2.75
CA ASP A 29 1.00 33.76 1.87
C ASP A 29 1.51 32.46 1.24
N ASP A 30 2.24 31.64 2.03
CA ASP A 30 2.67 30.29 1.65
C ASP A 30 1.44 29.44 1.28
N ASP A 31 1.38 28.94 0.06
CA ASP A 31 0.30 28.11 -0.47
C ASP A 31 0.33 26.65 0.04
N GLU A 32 1.18 26.36 1.03
CA GLU A 32 1.34 25.03 1.64
C GLU A 32 1.87 23.96 0.66
N THR A 33 2.52 24.36 -0.40
CA THR A 33 3.17 23.45 -1.35
C THR A 33 4.37 22.78 -0.66
N ALA A 34 4.47 21.45 -0.78
CA ALA A 34 5.53 20.68 -0.14
C ALA A 34 6.92 21.15 -0.61
N ALA A 35 7.81 21.42 0.35
CA ALA A 35 9.16 21.92 0.12
C ALA A 35 10.21 21.00 0.74
N LEU A 36 11.47 21.12 0.32
CA LEU A 36 12.60 20.45 0.95
C LEU A 36 13.14 21.31 2.09
N TRP A 37 13.19 20.71 3.27
CA TRP A 37 13.67 21.33 4.51
C TRP A 37 14.99 20.71 4.92
N HIS A 38 15.85 21.51 5.52
CA HIS A 38 17.14 21.11 6.10
C HIS A 38 17.18 21.41 7.59
N LEU A 39 17.44 20.38 8.39
CA LEU A 39 17.77 20.48 9.80
C LEU A 39 19.27 20.25 9.97
N PRO A 40 20.06 21.23 10.46
CA PRO A 40 21.52 21.09 10.65
C PRO A 40 21.87 19.97 11.63
N ALA A 41 23.04 19.35 11.45
CA ALA A 41 23.52 18.25 12.30
C ALA A 41 23.76 18.65 13.76
N ASP A 42 24.13 19.89 14.02
CA ASP A 42 24.36 20.48 15.34
C ASP A 42 23.07 20.99 16.02
N GLY A 43 21.92 20.76 15.37
CA GLY A 43 20.61 21.18 15.84
C GLY A 43 20.23 22.60 15.38
N GLY A 44 19.16 23.14 15.97
CA GLY A 44 18.57 24.41 15.57
C GLY A 44 17.23 24.26 14.89
N GLU A 45 16.76 25.31 14.20
CA GLU A 45 15.51 25.27 13.44
C GLU A 45 15.75 24.81 12.00
N ALA A 46 14.85 23.98 11.53
CA ALA A 46 14.87 23.56 10.13
C ALA A 46 14.42 24.70 9.22
N ARG A 47 15.08 24.85 8.07
CA ARG A 47 14.80 25.88 7.06
C ARG A 47 14.50 25.26 5.71
N VAL A 48 13.78 25.98 4.87
CA VAL A 48 13.54 25.58 3.48
C VAL A 48 14.82 25.76 2.65
N VAL A 49 15.26 24.69 1.99
CA VAL A 49 16.44 24.71 1.12
C VAL A 49 16.10 24.53 -0.36
N ALA A 50 14.92 24.05 -0.70
CA ALA A 50 14.42 24.05 -2.08
C ALA A 50 12.89 24.11 -2.12
N ARG A 51 12.38 24.80 -3.16
CA ARG A 51 10.97 24.86 -3.51
C ARG A 51 10.79 24.67 -5.01
N ARG A 52 9.66 24.08 -5.38
CA ARG A 52 9.19 23.98 -6.77
C ARG A 52 7.71 24.35 -6.82
N PRO A 53 7.24 24.97 -7.92
CA PRO A 53 5.82 25.30 -8.05
C PRO A 53 4.87 24.11 -8.01
N GLY A 54 5.32 22.92 -8.47
CA GLY A 54 4.61 21.65 -8.37
C GLY A 54 4.86 20.86 -7.08
N GLY A 55 5.60 21.45 -6.14
CA GLY A 55 5.99 20.77 -4.90
C GLY A 55 7.23 19.88 -5.05
N ILE A 56 7.63 19.30 -3.91
CA ILE A 56 8.69 18.28 -3.84
C ILE A 56 8.09 17.05 -3.16
N ASP A 57 8.20 15.88 -3.78
CA ASP A 57 7.55 14.64 -3.33
C ASP A 57 8.52 13.55 -2.84
N GLY A 58 9.84 13.73 -3.01
CA GLY A 58 10.84 12.79 -2.54
C GLY A 58 12.24 13.39 -2.46
N VAL A 59 13.13 12.75 -1.71
CA VAL A 59 14.54 13.13 -1.60
C VAL A 59 15.45 11.91 -1.48
N ARG A 60 16.58 11.93 -2.17
CA ARG A 60 17.73 11.03 -1.99
C ARG A 60 18.99 11.86 -1.95
N VAL A 61 19.97 11.39 -1.19
CA VAL A 61 21.28 12.04 -1.04
C VAL A 61 22.38 11.05 -1.39
N ALA A 62 23.26 11.42 -2.30
CA ALA A 62 24.46 10.66 -2.58
C ALA A 62 25.40 10.72 -1.36
N ARG A 63 25.67 9.57 -0.77
CA ARG A 63 26.35 9.44 0.52
C ARG A 63 27.74 10.12 0.57
N ASP A 64 28.50 10.01 -0.50
CA ASP A 64 29.90 10.46 -0.52
C ASP A 64 30.03 11.89 -1.08
N SER A 65 29.21 12.29 -2.06
CA SER A 65 29.27 13.61 -2.70
C SER A 65 28.31 14.65 -2.11
N GLY A 66 27.27 14.20 -1.39
CA GLY A 66 26.21 15.10 -0.89
C GLY A 66 25.27 15.63 -2.00
N LEU A 67 25.34 15.09 -3.23
CA LEU A 67 24.38 15.43 -4.27
C LEU A 67 22.96 15.06 -3.80
N VAL A 68 22.05 16.01 -3.94
CA VAL A 68 20.63 15.83 -3.61
C VAL A 68 19.86 15.59 -4.90
N VAL A 69 19.00 14.57 -4.90
CA VAL A 69 18.03 14.29 -5.97
C VAL A 69 16.64 14.37 -5.38
N VAL A 70 15.71 15.07 -6.06
CA VAL A 70 14.32 15.24 -5.65
C VAL A 70 13.36 14.94 -6.79
N GLY A 71 12.14 14.50 -6.43
CA GLY A 71 10.99 14.46 -7.33
C GLY A 71 10.21 15.77 -7.30
N SER A 72 9.64 16.18 -8.43
CA SER A 72 8.74 17.35 -8.51
C SER A 72 7.91 17.31 -9.79
N ASP A 73 6.60 17.60 -9.65
CA ASP A 73 5.72 17.73 -10.80
C ASP A 73 5.96 19.06 -11.53
N THR A 74 6.10 19.01 -12.84
CA THR A 74 6.42 20.17 -13.68
C THR A 74 5.62 20.09 -14.97
N PHE A 75 5.08 21.22 -15.46
CA PHE A 75 4.37 21.23 -16.74
C PHE A 75 5.29 20.83 -17.90
N PRO A 76 4.82 20.04 -18.89
CA PRO A 76 5.63 19.55 -20.00
C PRO A 76 6.38 20.65 -20.77
N SER A 77 5.75 21.82 -20.95
CA SER A 77 6.34 22.96 -21.68
C SER A 77 7.22 23.88 -20.82
N ALA A 78 7.29 23.65 -19.50
CA ALA A 78 8.12 24.45 -18.61
C ALA A 78 9.59 24.00 -18.68
N VAL A 79 10.48 24.97 -18.89
CA VAL A 79 11.94 24.77 -18.90
C VAL A 79 12.54 25.20 -17.56
N THR A 80 12.00 26.24 -16.95
CA THR A 80 12.43 26.78 -15.66
C THR A 80 11.30 26.69 -14.62
N ALA A 81 11.64 26.94 -13.35
CA ALA A 81 10.64 27.03 -12.29
C ALA A 81 9.67 28.20 -12.51
N GLU A 82 10.16 29.31 -13.04
CA GLU A 82 9.36 30.51 -13.35
C GLU A 82 8.38 30.24 -14.49
N ASP A 83 8.77 29.44 -15.50
CA ASP A 83 7.86 29.03 -16.58
C ASP A 83 6.71 28.19 -16.01
N ASP A 84 7.04 27.23 -15.14
CA ASP A 84 6.06 26.34 -14.48
C ASP A 84 5.08 27.15 -13.60
N GLU A 85 5.61 28.06 -12.79
CA GLU A 85 4.79 28.98 -11.97
C GLU A 85 3.83 29.81 -12.82
N LYS A 86 4.34 30.38 -13.93
CA LYS A 86 3.53 31.18 -14.86
C LYS A 86 2.40 30.35 -15.47
N ILE A 87 2.66 29.11 -15.89
CA ILE A 87 1.64 28.22 -16.45
C ILE A 87 0.59 27.89 -15.40
N ARG A 88 1.00 27.52 -14.18
CA ARG A 88 0.09 27.24 -13.05
C ARG A 88 -0.78 28.45 -12.76
N LYS A 89 -0.19 29.63 -12.69
CA LYS A 89 -0.93 30.87 -12.49
C LYS A 89 -1.93 31.16 -13.61
N GLN A 90 -1.54 31.01 -14.88
CA GLN A 90 -2.43 31.22 -16.02
C GLN A 90 -3.62 30.27 -16.00
N ARG A 91 -3.40 28.99 -15.69
CA ARG A 91 -4.48 28.00 -15.56
C ARG A 91 -5.41 28.34 -14.39
N LYS A 92 -4.86 28.72 -13.24
CA LYS A 92 -5.62 29.14 -12.05
C LYS A 92 -6.46 30.39 -12.33
N ASP A 93 -5.87 31.43 -12.90
CA ASP A 93 -6.55 32.67 -13.23
C ASP A 93 -7.64 32.49 -14.31
N GLY A 94 -7.40 31.55 -15.24
CA GLY A 94 -8.34 31.17 -16.29
C GLY A 94 -9.41 30.15 -15.85
N ALA A 95 -9.36 29.65 -14.62
CA ALA A 95 -10.20 28.55 -14.13
C ALA A 95 -10.19 27.33 -15.07
N VAL A 96 -9.00 26.94 -15.58
CA VAL A 96 -8.81 25.80 -16.49
C VAL A 96 -8.29 24.61 -15.70
N ASP A 97 -9.12 23.59 -15.52
CA ASP A 97 -8.81 22.31 -14.90
C ASP A 97 -8.83 21.13 -15.90
N ALA A 98 -9.12 21.40 -17.19
CA ALA A 98 -9.14 20.38 -18.23
C ALA A 98 -7.75 19.78 -18.48
N ILE A 99 -7.70 18.46 -18.69
CA ILE A 99 -6.49 17.69 -19.01
C ILE A 99 -6.70 17.00 -20.35
N LEU A 100 -5.72 17.12 -21.26
CA LEU A 100 -5.70 16.36 -22.51
C LEU A 100 -4.80 15.14 -22.35
N HIS A 101 -5.40 13.97 -22.33
CA HIS A 101 -4.67 12.71 -22.29
C HIS A 101 -4.48 12.13 -23.70
N GLU A 102 -3.25 11.74 -24.01
CA GLU A 102 -2.87 11.03 -25.24
C GLU A 102 -2.44 9.58 -24.98
N ARG A 103 -2.43 9.18 -23.71
CA ARG A 103 -1.97 7.86 -23.24
C ARG A 103 -2.80 7.41 -22.04
N TYR A 104 -2.80 6.10 -21.79
CA TYR A 104 -3.32 5.49 -20.58
C TYR A 104 -2.15 5.22 -19.60
N PRO A 105 -2.37 5.25 -18.27
CA PRO A 105 -3.60 5.60 -17.55
C PRO A 105 -3.85 7.11 -17.47
N VAL A 106 -5.10 7.50 -17.12
CA VAL A 106 -5.52 8.90 -16.94
C VAL A 106 -5.71 9.28 -15.48
N ARG A 107 -5.77 8.29 -14.60
CA ARG A 107 -6.03 8.40 -13.16
C ARG A 107 -5.18 7.43 -12.39
N TYR A 108 -4.94 7.72 -11.13
CA TYR A 108 -4.31 6.81 -10.20
C TYR A 108 -4.85 7.06 -8.79
N TRP A 109 -5.36 6.02 -8.15
CA TRP A 109 -5.86 5.99 -6.79
C TRP A 109 -7.02 6.95 -6.52
N ASP A 110 -6.79 8.26 -6.36
CA ASP A 110 -7.76 9.31 -6.03
C ASP A 110 -7.52 10.63 -6.77
N HIS A 111 -6.58 10.67 -7.70
CA HIS A 111 -6.22 11.86 -8.44
C HIS A 111 -6.06 11.60 -9.94
N ASP A 112 -6.32 12.65 -10.71
CA ASP A 112 -6.06 12.63 -12.15
C ASP A 112 -4.56 12.76 -12.41
N LEU A 113 -4.04 12.04 -13.42
CA LEU A 113 -2.66 12.13 -13.85
C LEU A 113 -2.48 13.30 -14.82
N GLY A 114 -1.59 14.25 -14.49
CA GLY A 114 -1.39 15.48 -15.25
C GLY A 114 -2.28 16.64 -14.79
N PRO A 115 -2.19 17.79 -15.47
CA PRO A 115 -1.48 18.07 -16.74
C PRO A 115 0.04 18.24 -16.61
N ASP A 116 0.59 18.29 -15.42
CA ASP A 116 2.01 18.24 -15.13
C ASP A 116 2.53 16.78 -15.09
N GLU A 117 3.83 16.62 -15.08
CA GLU A 117 4.50 15.33 -15.14
C GLU A 117 5.59 15.25 -14.07
N PRO A 118 5.77 14.09 -13.40
CA PRO A 118 6.82 13.91 -12.42
C PRO A 118 8.19 13.95 -13.09
N ARG A 119 9.12 14.75 -12.52
CA ARG A 119 10.50 14.88 -12.97
C ARG A 119 11.46 14.65 -11.84
N LEU A 120 12.67 14.18 -12.16
CA LEU A 120 13.79 14.11 -11.22
C LEU A 120 14.71 15.32 -11.45
N LEU A 121 15.02 16.01 -10.34
CA LEU A 121 15.90 17.16 -10.34
C LEU A 121 17.06 16.92 -9.37
N CYS A 122 18.22 17.53 -9.61
CA CYS A 122 19.37 17.41 -8.73
C CYS A 122 20.04 18.75 -8.43
N GLY A 123 20.72 18.79 -7.30
CA GLY A 123 21.53 19.94 -6.87
C GLY A 123 22.32 19.60 -5.62
N THR A 124 23.06 20.56 -5.08
CA THR A 124 23.82 20.41 -3.83
C THR A 124 23.38 21.46 -2.82
N VAL A 125 23.36 21.10 -1.54
CA VAL A 125 23.11 22.06 -0.46
C VAL A 125 24.27 23.05 -0.46
N PRO A 126 24.03 24.37 -0.60
CA PRO A 126 25.11 25.36 -0.54
C PRO A 126 25.81 25.34 0.81
N ASP A 127 27.15 25.44 0.80
CA ASP A 127 27.91 25.61 2.02
C ASP A 127 27.59 26.99 2.62
N PRO A 128 27.03 27.05 3.84
CA PRO A 128 26.71 28.31 4.49
C PRO A 128 27.95 29.20 4.78
N ALA A 129 29.15 28.61 4.78
CA ALA A 129 30.41 29.31 4.94
C ALA A 129 31.02 29.82 3.63
N ALA A 130 30.42 29.51 2.47
CA ALA A 130 30.95 29.94 1.19
C ALA A 130 30.91 31.48 1.02
N PRO A 131 31.96 32.12 0.44
CA PRO A 131 31.96 33.55 0.17
C PRO A 131 30.79 33.92 -0.76
N GLY A 132 29.86 34.75 -0.29
CA GLY A 132 28.67 35.17 -1.05
C GLY A 132 27.37 34.48 -0.64
N ALA A 133 27.40 33.55 0.28
CA ALA A 133 26.21 33.04 0.94
C ALA A 133 25.63 34.13 1.85
N GLY A 134 24.88 35.06 1.28
CA GLY A 134 24.09 36.04 2.06
C GLY A 134 22.96 35.36 2.83
N VAL A 135 22.23 36.12 3.65
CA VAL A 135 21.08 35.61 4.45
C VAL A 135 20.00 34.95 3.58
N GLU A 136 19.97 35.22 2.26
CA GLU A 136 19.16 34.52 1.24
C GLU A 136 19.87 33.30 0.58
N GLY A 137 21.16 33.07 0.89
CA GLY A 137 22.07 32.16 0.19
C GLY A 137 22.03 30.69 0.59
N GLY A 138 20.89 30.17 1.02
CA GLY A 138 20.80 28.77 1.45
C GLY A 138 19.93 27.86 0.59
N ARG A 139 19.51 28.25 -0.61
CA ARG A 139 18.67 27.41 -1.47
C ARG A 139 19.47 26.61 -2.48
N ILE A 140 19.05 25.35 -2.67
CA ILE A 140 19.62 24.45 -3.68
C ILE A 140 19.15 24.93 -5.07
N GLU A 141 20.08 25.15 -5.96
CA GLU A 141 19.77 25.33 -7.38
C GLU A 141 19.52 23.95 -8.00
N LEU A 142 18.26 23.69 -8.35
CA LEU A 142 17.82 22.41 -8.88
C LEU A 142 17.89 22.39 -10.41
N ARG A 143 18.60 21.40 -10.95
CA ARG A 143 18.70 21.15 -12.40
C ARG A 143 17.88 19.91 -12.77
N ASP A 144 17.12 20.00 -13.85
CA ASP A 144 16.29 18.91 -14.38
C ASP A 144 17.17 17.79 -15.00
N LEU A 145 16.94 16.56 -14.55
CA LEU A 145 17.59 15.34 -15.07
C LEU A 145 16.72 14.62 -16.11
N THR A 146 15.43 14.88 -16.12
CA THR A 146 14.43 14.13 -16.91
C THR A 146 13.51 15.08 -17.65
N PRO A 147 14.02 15.95 -18.53
CA PRO A 147 13.17 16.89 -19.26
C PRO A 147 12.15 16.12 -20.13
N ALA A 148 10.87 16.49 -20.04
CA ALA A 148 9.75 15.92 -20.80
C ALA A 148 9.62 14.38 -20.72
N PRO A 149 9.56 13.79 -19.51
CA PRO A 149 9.45 12.33 -19.34
C PRO A 149 8.05 11.81 -19.70
N GLY A 150 7.07 12.68 -19.81
CA GLY A 150 5.65 12.32 -19.89
C GLY A 150 5.22 11.58 -18.63
N GLY A 151 4.35 10.56 -18.79
CA GLY A 151 3.93 9.71 -17.67
C GLY A 151 4.92 8.63 -17.25
N SER A 152 6.15 8.60 -17.81
CA SER A 152 7.07 7.47 -17.58
C SER A 152 7.60 7.38 -16.15
N LEU A 153 7.60 8.47 -15.41
CA LEU A 153 8.05 8.51 -14.01
C LEU A 153 6.92 8.46 -12.98
N VAL A 154 5.69 8.26 -13.39
CA VAL A 154 4.56 8.10 -12.46
C VAL A 154 4.81 6.90 -11.54
N ASN A 155 4.87 7.16 -10.22
CA ASN A 155 5.20 6.17 -9.18
C ASN A 155 6.56 5.46 -9.37
N ALA A 156 7.54 6.12 -10.00
CA ALA A 156 8.87 5.58 -10.20
C ALA A 156 9.63 5.47 -8.87
N GLY A 157 10.25 4.31 -8.64
CA GLY A 157 11.29 4.15 -7.62
C GLY A 157 12.65 4.58 -8.18
N TRP A 158 13.45 5.30 -7.38
CA TRP A 158 14.77 5.78 -7.81
C TRP A 158 15.77 5.85 -6.67
N ASP A 159 17.05 5.76 -7.00
CA ASP A 159 18.18 5.88 -6.08
C ASP A 159 19.38 6.51 -6.80
N VAL A 160 20.39 6.95 -6.05
CA VAL A 160 21.58 7.63 -6.55
C VAL A 160 22.85 6.93 -6.07
N THR A 161 23.86 6.81 -6.95
CA THR A 161 25.17 6.25 -6.59
C THR A 161 25.84 7.09 -5.50
N PRO A 162 26.66 6.47 -4.60
CA PRO A 162 27.31 7.18 -3.50
C PRO A 162 28.15 8.39 -3.93
N ASP A 163 28.79 8.32 -5.09
CA ASP A 163 29.57 9.41 -5.69
C ASP A 163 28.70 10.50 -6.33
N GLY A 164 27.38 10.27 -6.49
CA GLY A 164 26.45 11.20 -7.13
C GLY A 164 26.54 11.24 -8.65
N ALA A 165 27.26 10.31 -9.29
CA ALA A 165 27.46 10.34 -10.73
C ALA A 165 26.27 9.81 -11.53
N THR A 166 25.49 8.88 -10.96
CA THR A 166 24.42 8.20 -11.67
C THR A 166 23.16 8.09 -10.80
N VAL A 167 22.00 8.40 -11.39
CA VAL A 167 20.68 8.07 -10.83
C VAL A 167 20.15 6.85 -11.55
N ILE A 168 19.61 5.89 -10.79
CA ILE A 168 18.88 4.74 -11.33
C ILE A 168 17.41 4.92 -11.01
N THR A 169 16.54 4.76 -12.00
CA THR A 169 15.10 4.92 -11.83
C THR A 169 14.32 3.86 -12.61
N SER A 170 13.18 3.44 -12.06
CA SER A 170 12.20 2.73 -12.87
C SER A 170 11.47 3.72 -13.78
N ILE A 171 11.05 3.23 -14.94
CA ILE A 171 10.23 3.98 -15.90
C ILE A 171 9.09 3.13 -16.41
N LYS A 172 7.96 3.76 -16.72
CA LYS A 172 6.85 3.13 -17.42
C LYS A 172 7.11 3.15 -18.93
N VAL A 173 7.20 1.97 -19.52
CA VAL A 173 7.30 1.76 -20.97
C VAL A 173 5.91 1.43 -21.51
N THR A 174 5.39 2.25 -22.41
CA THR A 174 4.06 2.07 -23.00
C THR A 174 4.00 0.83 -23.88
N GLU A 175 2.97 0.04 -23.72
CA GLU A 175 2.65 -1.15 -24.53
C GLU A 175 1.25 -1.05 -25.10
N ARG A 176 0.92 -1.94 -26.02
CA ARG A 176 -0.45 -2.05 -26.52
C ARG A 176 -1.41 -2.53 -25.42
N GLY A 177 -2.23 -1.60 -24.91
CA GLY A 177 -3.22 -1.87 -23.88
C GLY A 177 -2.70 -1.89 -22.47
N GLY A 178 -1.54 -1.22 -22.21
CA GLY A 178 -0.97 -1.09 -20.89
C GLY A 178 0.42 -0.50 -20.89
N GLN A 179 1.15 -0.85 -19.84
CA GLN A 179 2.53 -0.42 -19.63
C GLN A 179 3.29 -1.51 -18.85
N ARG A 180 4.60 -1.45 -18.87
CA ARG A 180 5.49 -2.26 -18.02
C ARG A 180 6.56 -1.39 -17.37
N GLU A 181 7.18 -1.89 -16.32
CA GLU A 181 8.29 -1.21 -15.65
C GLU A 181 9.65 -1.72 -16.16
N ALA A 182 10.51 -0.77 -16.54
CA ALA A 182 11.89 -0.99 -16.92
C ALA A 182 12.83 -0.14 -16.07
N LEU A 183 14.13 -0.42 -16.04
CA LEU A 183 15.14 0.38 -15.33
C LEU A 183 16.07 1.07 -16.29
N ILE A 184 16.36 2.35 -16.02
CA ILE A 184 17.36 3.15 -16.70
C ILE A 184 18.38 3.73 -15.71
N ALA A 185 19.57 3.99 -16.22
CA ALA A 185 20.57 4.84 -15.57
C ALA A 185 20.59 6.21 -16.23
N ILE A 186 20.70 7.27 -15.44
CA ILE A 186 20.81 8.65 -15.87
C ILE A 186 22.16 9.19 -15.40
N ASP A 187 23.02 9.61 -16.33
CA ASP A 187 24.26 10.31 -16.00
C ASP A 187 23.93 11.71 -15.46
N VAL A 188 24.34 11.99 -14.25
CA VAL A 188 23.97 13.22 -13.55
C VAL A 188 24.56 14.46 -14.22
N VAL A 189 25.74 14.39 -14.84
CA VAL A 189 26.38 15.55 -15.46
C VAL A 189 25.74 15.91 -16.82
N THR A 190 25.51 14.90 -17.65
CA THR A 190 25.05 15.10 -19.04
C THR A 190 23.53 14.96 -19.21
N GLY A 191 22.83 14.34 -18.27
CA GLY A 191 21.42 13.92 -18.41
C GLY A 191 21.24 12.73 -19.36
N GLY A 192 22.34 12.14 -19.84
CA GLY A 192 22.31 10.99 -20.76
C GLY A 192 21.67 9.76 -20.11
N GLN A 193 20.73 9.12 -20.81
CA GLN A 193 20.02 7.95 -20.33
C GLN A 193 20.52 6.66 -20.99
N ARG A 194 20.61 5.60 -20.22
CA ARG A 194 20.98 4.25 -20.67
C ARG A 194 20.02 3.22 -20.10
N SER A 195 19.43 2.37 -20.95
CA SER A 195 18.65 1.21 -20.48
C SER A 195 19.53 0.24 -19.70
N LEU A 196 19.05 -0.20 -18.55
CA LEU A 196 19.67 -1.24 -17.73
C LEU A 196 18.95 -2.56 -17.85
N LEU A 197 17.63 -2.56 -17.58
CA LEU A 197 16.78 -3.74 -17.64
C LEU A 197 15.48 -3.38 -18.34
N ASP A 198 15.16 -4.11 -19.39
CA ASP A 198 13.92 -3.98 -20.16
C ASP A 198 13.55 -5.34 -20.74
N ASP A 199 12.47 -5.96 -20.24
CA ASP A 199 12.07 -7.32 -20.59
C ASP A 199 10.52 -7.36 -20.74
N PRO A 200 9.97 -7.93 -21.81
CA PRO A 200 8.52 -8.00 -22.01
C PRO A 200 7.79 -8.90 -21.01
N ASP A 201 8.47 -9.88 -20.41
CA ASP A 201 7.89 -10.86 -19.49
C ASP A 201 8.15 -10.52 -18.02
N ARG A 202 8.95 -9.49 -17.76
CA ARG A 202 9.34 -9.05 -16.41
C ARG A 202 9.21 -7.55 -16.25
N GLU A 203 8.93 -7.15 -15.04
CA GLU A 203 8.97 -5.74 -14.63
C GLU A 203 10.05 -5.56 -13.56
N PHE A 204 10.73 -4.42 -13.57
CA PHE A 204 11.83 -4.10 -12.69
C PHE A 204 11.59 -2.78 -11.98
N SER A 205 11.59 -2.80 -10.65
CA SER A 205 11.27 -1.62 -9.85
C SER A 205 12.11 -1.52 -8.58
N SER A 206 11.90 -0.45 -7.84
CA SER A 206 12.47 -0.22 -6.49
C SER A 206 13.99 -0.47 -6.41
N PRO A 207 14.81 0.16 -7.27
CA PRO A 207 16.25 -0.01 -7.20
C PRO A 207 16.81 0.57 -5.90
N VAL A 208 17.70 -0.20 -5.23
CA VAL A 208 18.45 0.24 -4.06
C VAL A 208 19.93 -0.05 -4.29
N ILE A 209 20.72 1.00 -4.45
CA ILE A 209 22.14 0.91 -4.80
C ILE A 209 22.95 0.45 -3.59
N ASP A 210 23.92 -0.42 -3.83
CA ASP A 210 24.81 -0.94 -2.80
C ASP A 210 25.80 0.12 -2.29
N PRO A 211 26.41 -0.07 -1.11
CA PRO A 211 27.36 0.88 -0.55
C PRO A 211 28.60 1.16 -1.44
N SER A 212 28.93 0.26 -2.36
CA SER A 212 30.05 0.47 -3.29
C SER A 212 29.69 1.29 -4.54
N GLY A 213 28.37 1.44 -4.83
CA GLY A 213 27.89 2.07 -6.06
C GLY A 213 28.05 1.21 -7.32
N GLN A 214 28.36 -0.09 -7.17
CA GLN A 214 28.60 -0.97 -8.32
C GLN A 214 27.39 -1.88 -8.63
N ARG A 215 26.53 -2.12 -7.67
CA ARG A 215 25.37 -3.00 -7.78
C ARG A 215 24.11 -2.32 -7.26
N ALA A 216 22.97 -2.81 -7.70
CA ALA A 216 21.68 -2.46 -7.12
C ALA A 216 20.86 -3.72 -6.82
N ALA A 217 20.21 -3.76 -5.67
CA ALA A 217 19.11 -4.68 -5.44
C ALA A 217 17.86 -4.12 -6.10
N VAL A 218 17.10 -4.96 -6.80
CA VAL A 218 15.91 -4.57 -7.56
C VAL A 218 14.79 -5.57 -7.35
N THR A 219 13.56 -5.11 -7.30
CA THR A 219 12.39 -6.00 -7.33
C THR A 219 12.17 -6.46 -8.77
N VAL A 220 12.03 -7.76 -8.94
CA VAL A 220 11.78 -8.42 -10.23
C VAL A 220 10.42 -9.08 -10.19
N TRP A 221 9.46 -8.53 -10.93
CA TRP A 221 8.13 -9.09 -11.07
C TRP A 221 8.07 -9.96 -12.32
N ARG A 222 7.74 -11.23 -12.18
CA ARG A 222 7.24 -12.03 -13.29
C ARG A 222 5.79 -11.63 -13.57
N ARG A 223 5.52 -11.20 -14.79
CA ARG A 223 4.19 -10.70 -15.16
C ARG A 223 3.16 -11.82 -15.14
N SER A 224 1.97 -11.50 -14.65
CA SER A 224 0.86 -12.43 -14.61
C SER A 224 0.27 -12.70 -16.01
N SER A 225 -0.46 -13.80 -16.10
CA SER A 225 -1.36 -14.15 -17.20
C SER A 225 -2.63 -14.80 -16.65
N PRO A 226 -3.69 -15.00 -17.41
CA PRO A 226 -4.88 -15.70 -16.92
C PRO A 226 -4.63 -17.12 -16.38
N THR A 227 -3.50 -17.71 -16.71
CA THR A 227 -3.11 -19.08 -16.28
C THR A 227 -1.99 -19.13 -15.26
N ALA A 228 -1.37 -17.99 -14.93
CA ALA A 228 -0.27 -17.90 -13.99
C ALA A 228 -0.32 -16.60 -13.19
N PRO A 229 -0.28 -16.65 -11.86
CA PRO A 229 -0.18 -15.45 -11.05
C PRO A 229 1.16 -14.73 -11.27
N PRO A 230 1.26 -13.46 -10.87
CA PRO A 230 2.56 -12.80 -10.78
C PRO A 230 3.43 -13.51 -9.74
N ASP A 231 4.73 -13.32 -9.83
CA ASP A 231 5.66 -13.76 -8.82
C ASP A 231 6.72 -12.69 -8.59
N VAL A 232 7.25 -12.59 -7.39
CA VAL A 232 8.15 -11.52 -6.98
C VAL A 232 9.46 -12.10 -6.50
N ASP A 233 10.52 -11.80 -7.22
CA ASP A 233 11.88 -12.14 -6.89
C ASP A 233 12.70 -10.90 -6.50
N LEU A 234 13.83 -11.11 -5.84
CA LEU A 234 14.83 -10.09 -5.62
C LEU A 234 16.00 -10.30 -6.58
N GLY A 235 16.28 -9.29 -7.40
CA GLY A 235 17.39 -9.28 -8.36
C GLY A 235 18.60 -8.51 -7.82
N LEU A 236 19.78 -8.98 -8.14
CA LEU A 236 21.04 -8.25 -7.97
C LEU A 236 21.56 -7.82 -9.34
N LEU A 237 21.48 -6.53 -9.62
CA LEU A 237 21.88 -5.89 -10.86
C LEU A 237 23.35 -5.40 -10.74
N ASP A 238 24.20 -5.75 -11.67
CA ASP A 238 25.53 -5.15 -11.85
C ASP A 238 25.39 -3.90 -12.72
N LEU A 239 25.75 -2.74 -12.19
CA LEU A 239 25.53 -1.45 -12.84
C LEU A 239 26.49 -1.19 -14.02
N GLY A 240 27.64 -1.85 -14.03
CA GLY A 240 28.62 -1.74 -15.12
C GLY A 240 28.19 -2.53 -16.35
N THR A 241 27.76 -3.76 -16.16
CA THR A 241 27.43 -4.70 -17.24
C THR A 241 25.95 -4.74 -17.60
N GLY A 242 25.04 -4.34 -16.69
CA GLY A 242 23.60 -4.50 -16.83
C GLY A 242 23.13 -5.94 -16.57
N ALA A 243 24.00 -6.84 -16.12
CA ALA A 243 23.61 -8.20 -15.81
C ALA A 243 22.81 -8.27 -14.51
N VAL A 244 21.67 -8.97 -14.52
CA VAL A 244 20.86 -9.23 -13.32
C VAL A 244 20.86 -10.72 -13.00
N ARG A 245 21.03 -11.07 -11.73
CA ARG A 245 20.82 -12.42 -11.20
C ARG A 245 19.80 -12.42 -10.08
N ILE A 246 18.96 -13.43 -10.02
CA ILE A 246 18.04 -13.63 -8.89
C ILE A 246 18.86 -14.07 -7.66
N VAL A 247 18.54 -13.49 -6.51
CA VAL A 247 19.08 -13.92 -5.21
C VAL A 247 18.04 -14.72 -4.44
N ALA A 248 18.47 -15.65 -3.59
CA ALA A 248 17.60 -16.56 -2.84
C ALA A 248 16.61 -17.33 -3.73
N GLU A 249 17.08 -17.82 -4.87
CA GLU A 249 16.27 -18.59 -5.81
C GLU A 249 15.60 -19.78 -5.12
N GLY A 250 14.28 -19.93 -5.34
CA GLY A 250 13.46 -20.96 -4.67
C GLY A 250 12.97 -20.59 -3.27
N TRP A 251 13.28 -19.40 -2.76
CA TRP A 251 12.67 -18.90 -1.55
C TRP A 251 11.25 -18.38 -1.86
N ASP A 252 10.28 -19.21 -1.57
CA ASP A 252 8.88 -19.00 -1.93
C ASP A 252 8.19 -17.97 -1.01
N ARG A 253 8.72 -16.75 -1.03
CA ARG A 253 8.18 -15.56 -0.35
C ARG A 253 8.39 -14.33 -1.22
N TRP A 254 7.53 -13.35 -1.08
CA TRP A 254 7.63 -12.07 -1.80
C TRP A 254 8.37 -11.04 -0.95
N PRO A 255 9.64 -10.74 -1.25
CA PRO A 255 10.43 -9.79 -0.50
C PRO A 255 9.95 -8.36 -0.75
N GLY A 256 9.78 -7.59 0.33
CA GLY A 256 9.63 -6.14 0.26
C GLY A 256 10.95 -5.45 -0.16
N THR A 257 10.93 -4.12 -0.23
CA THR A 257 12.10 -3.31 -0.59
C THR A 257 13.29 -3.63 0.33
N PRO A 258 14.44 -4.05 -0.23
CA PRO A 258 15.60 -4.44 0.55
C PRO A 258 16.36 -3.25 1.13
N VAL A 259 17.13 -3.51 2.19
CA VAL A 259 18.13 -2.59 2.72
C VAL A 259 19.48 -3.31 2.79
N TRP A 260 20.53 -2.66 2.31
CA TRP A 260 21.89 -3.20 2.33
C TRP A 260 22.49 -3.17 3.74
N THR A 261 23.28 -4.18 4.07
CA THR A 261 24.28 -4.05 5.15
C THR A 261 25.38 -3.08 4.70
N PRO A 262 26.02 -2.33 5.63
CA PRO A 262 27.03 -1.33 5.27
C PRO A 262 28.25 -1.86 4.52
N ASP A 263 28.58 -3.14 4.71
CA ASP A 263 29.64 -3.86 4.00
C ASP A 263 29.21 -4.39 2.62
N GLY A 264 27.94 -4.25 2.25
CA GLY A 264 27.40 -4.77 1.00
C GLY A 264 27.35 -6.30 0.91
N ALA A 265 27.53 -7.01 2.03
CA ALA A 265 27.59 -8.47 2.05
C ALA A 265 26.21 -9.14 2.16
N ALA A 266 25.18 -8.41 2.62
CA ALA A 266 23.84 -8.94 2.77
C ALA A 266 22.76 -7.91 2.51
N LEU A 267 21.52 -8.39 2.31
CA LEU A 267 20.28 -7.64 2.23
C LEU A 267 19.38 -8.00 3.41
N ILE A 268 18.70 -6.99 3.97
CA ILE A 268 17.63 -7.17 4.95
C ILE A 268 16.31 -6.86 4.26
N VAL A 269 15.33 -7.77 4.36
CA VAL A 269 14.00 -7.63 3.79
C VAL A 269 12.94 -8.03 4.81
N ALA A 270 11.71 -7.50 4.63
CA ALA A 270 10.52 -8.06 5.25
C ALA A 270 9.76 -8.87 4.21
N ALA A 271 9.12 -9.96 4.61
CA ALA A 271 8.27 -10.76 3.72
C ALA A 271 7.17 -11.45 4.52
N ASP A 272 5.98 -11.56 3.92
CA ASP A 272 4.85 -12.25 4.56
C ASP A 272 5.14 -13.73 4.75
N GLU A 273 4.80 -14.24 5.93
CA GLU A 273 4.94 -15.63 6.30
C GLU A 273 3.89 -16.06 7.34
N HIS A 274 2.92 -16.87 6.91
CA HIS A 274 1.91 -17.50 7.78
C HIS A 274 1.23 -16.52 8.76
N GLY A 275 0.59 -15.47 8.23
CA GLY A 275 -0.11 -14.45 9.01
C GLY A 275 0.82 -13.52 9.82
N ARG A 276 2.06 -13.37 9.40
CA ARG A 276 3.11 -12.50 9.95
C ARG A 276 3.89 -11.84 8.82
N CYS A 277 4.78 -10.90 9.17
CA CYS A 277 5.73 -10.33 8.20
C CYS A 277 7.10 -10.14 8.87
N PRO A 278 7.86 -11.24 9.10
CA PRO A 278 9.16 -11.21 9.75
C PRO A 278 10.24 -10.51 8.90
N LEU A 279 11.35 -10.15 9.56
CA LEU A 279 12.59 -9.73 8.90
C LEU A 279 13.44 -10.94 8.53
N PHE A 280 14.03 -10.86 7.35
CA PHE A 280 14.98 -11.84 6.82
C PHE A 280 16.29 -11.17 6.42
N ARG A 281 17.39 -11.89 6.61
CA ARG A 281 18.71 -11.58 6.08
C ARG A 281 19.00 -12.49 4.90
N ILE A 282 19.46 -11.93 3.78
CA ILE A 282 19.88 -12.68 2.59
C ILE A 282 21.37 -12.42 2.39
N ASP A 283 22.21 -13.42 2.62
CA ASP A 283 23.66 -13.32 2.45
C ASP A 283 24.05 -13.43 0.96
N LEU A 284 24.88 -12.49 0.50
CA LEU A 284 25.32 -12.39 -0.89
C LEU A 284 26.71 -12.95 -1.14
N SER A 285 27.49 -13.19 -0.09
CA SER A 285 28.88 -13.63 -0.15
C SER A 285 29.05 -15.13 -0.41
N ALA A 286 28.00 -15.93 -0.18
CA ALA A 286 28.07 -17.38 -0.39
C ALA A 286 28.11 -17.72 -1.89
N THR A 287 28.88 -18.72 -2.26
CA THR A 287 28.99 -19.24 -3.65
C THR A 287 27.79 -20.07 -4.06
N ASP A 288 26.97 -20.52 -3.09
CA ASP A 288 25.82 -21.38 -3.32
C ASP A 288 24.58 -20.55 -3.68
N SER A 289 23.84 -20.99 -4.68
CA SER A 289 22.52 -20.48 -5.05
C SER A 289 21.47 -21.22 -4.21
N GLY A 290 20.46 -20.51 -3.68
CA GLY A 290 19.31 -21.13 -3.04
C GLY A 290 18.91 -20.53 -1.70
N THR A 291 17.99 -21.22 -1.03
CA THR A 291 17.34 -20.79 0.22
C THR A 291 18.27 -20.81 1.45
N ASP A 292 19.38 -21.56 1.41
CA ASP A 292 20.36 -21.64 2.52
C ASP A 292 21.01 -20.30 2.88
N ARG A 293 20.82 -19.27 2.02
CA ARG A 293 21.28 -17.90 2.24
C ARG A 293 20.32 -17.06 3.06
N VAL A 294 19.10 -17.54 3.25
CA VAL A 294 18.04 -16.78 3.90
C VAL A 294 17.97 -17.16 5.37
N THR A 295 18.22 -16.17 6.23
CA THR A 295 18.08 -16.34 7.68
C THR A 295 16.90 -15.51 8.15
N ARG A 296 15.92 -16.15 8.78
CA ARG A 296 14.85 -15.44 9.48
C ARG A 296 15.40 -14.78 10.73
N LEU A 297 15.31 -13.44 10.84
CA LEU A 297 15.86 -12.70 11.97
C LEU A 297 14.90 -12.61 13.15
N THR A 298 13.58 -12.56 12.90
CA THR A 298 12.57 -12.37 13.96
C THR A 298 11.65 -13.56 14.09
N GLY A 299 11.53 -14.09 15.31
CA GLY A 299 10.78 -15.32 15.62
C GLY A 299 9.43 -15.10 16.31
N ASP A 300 9.01 -13.85 16.52
CA ASP A 300 7.72 -13.50 17.10
C ASP A 300 6.59 -13.42 16.05
N HIS A 301 5.37 -13.03 16.47
CA HIS A 301 4.22 -12.87 15.59
C HIS A 301 4.12 -11.46 14.96
N GLY A 302 5.22 -10.71 14.93
CA GLY A 302 5.26 -9.33 14.43
C GLY A 302 5.20 -9.21 12.91
N CYS A 303 4.68 -8.06 12.47
CA CYS A 303 4.81 -7.53 11.13
C CYS A 303 5.80 -6.36 11.14
N TYR A 304 6.86 -6.45 10.33
CA TYR A 304 7.96 -5.50 10.35
C TYR A 304 7.97 -4.67 9.08
N ALA A 305 8.16 -3.36 9.26
CA ALA A 305 8.21 -2.40 8.17
C ALA A 305 9.43 -1.48 8.28
N THR A 306 9.80 -0.87 7.17
CA THR A 306 10.85 0.15 7.07
C THR A 306 12.17 -0.21 7.77
N PRO A 307 12.77 -1.39 7.53
CA PRO A 307 14.04 -1.76 8.16
C PRO A 307 15.14 -0.74 7.82
N ARG A 308 16.05 -0.52 8.77
CA ARG A 308 17.25 0.29 8.61
C ARG A 308 18.40 -0.38 9.34
N VAL A 309 19.49 -0.66 8.63
CA VAL A 309 20.69 -1.23 9.22
C VAL A 309 21.52 -0.13 9.87
N ALA A 310 22.00 -0.35 11.10
CA ALA A 310 22.90 0.56 11.77
C ALA A 310 24.22 0.74 11.00
N PRO A 311 24.89 1.89 11.09
CA PRO A 311 26.15 2.14 10.38
C PRO A 311 27.28 1.14 10.69
N ASP A 312 27.26 0.53 11.86
CA ASP A 312 28.21 -0.52 12.28
C ASP A 312 27.85 -1.92 11.75
N GLY A 313 26.68 -2.08 11.12
CA GLY A 313 26.17 -3.34 10.59
C GLY A 313 25.68 -4.33 11.64
N ALA A 314 25.74 -3.99 12.93
CA ALA A 314 25.42 -4.91 14.01
C ALA A 314 23.92 -5.06 14.30
N HIS A 315 23.15 -4.04 13.99
CA HIS A 315 21.72 -3.99 14.34
C HIS A 315 20.85 -3.55 13.18
N VAL A 316 19.59 -4.01 13.20
CA VAL A 316 18.50 -3.55 12.35
C VAL A 316 17.47 -2.85 13.22
N TYR A 317 17.13 -1.63 12.88
CA TYR A 317 16.00 -0.89 13.42
C TYR A 317 14.81 -1.06 12.48
N ALA A 318 13.61 -1.23 13.03
CA ALA A 318 12.39 -1.36 12.25
C ALA A 318 11.18 -0.82 13.02
N VAL A 319 10.09 -0.60 12.32
CA VAL A 319 8.77 -0.43 12.92
C VAL A 319 8.12 -1.81 12.98
N ARG A 320 7.76 -2.24 14.18
CA ARG A 320 7.03 -3.49 14.42
C ARG A 320 5.59 -3.21 14.78
N SER A 321 4.67 -3.87 14.12
CA SER A 321 3.27 -4.01 14.51
C SER A 321 2.90 -5.50 14.67
N ALA A 322 1.69 -5.77 15.09
CA ALA A 322 1.08 -7.11 15.10
C ALA A 322 -0.44 -6.96 15.16
N MET A 323 -1.17 -8.06 15.03
CA MET A 323 -2.62 -8.04 15.20
C MET A 323 -3.05 -7.42 16.53
N ASP A 324 -2.25 -7.63 17.58
CA ASP A 324 -2.49 -7.18 18.96
C ASP A 324 -1.57 -6.03 19.41
N ALA A 325 -0.80 -5.44 18.51
CA ALA A 325 0.15 -4.37 18.85
C ALA A 325 0.22 -3.28 17.77
N ALA A 326 -0.04 -2.04 18.18
CA ALA A 326 0.14 -0.87 17.32
C ALA A 326 1.63 -0.68 16.92
N PRO A 327 1.91 -0.04 15.77
CA PRO A 327 3.27 0.17 15.29
C PRO A 327 4.16 0.88 16.31
N ALA A 328 5.32 0.30 16.59
CA ALA A 328 6.31 0.85 17.51
C ALA A 328 7.74 0.56 17.01
N PRO A 329 8.73 1.44 17.31
CA PRO A 329 10.11 1.22 16.93
C PRO A 329 10.74 0.07 17.74
N VAL A 330 11.50 -0.75 17.05
CA VAL A 330 12.24 -1.88 17.65
C VAL A 330 13.64 -1.98 17.09
N ARG A 331 14.47 -2.78 17.75
CA ARG A 331 15.81 -3.16 17.32
C ARG A 331 16.00 -4.67 17.42
N VAL A 332 16.67 -5.25 16.43
CA VAL A 332 17.12 -6.64 16.40
C VAL A 332 18.60 -6.71 16.03
N ASP A 333 19.29 -7.80 16.36
CA ASP A 333 20.64 -8.10 15.84
C ASP A 333 20.55 -8.40 14.33
N ALA A 334 21.53 -7.94 13.55
CA ALA A 334 21.50 -8.06 12.09
C ALA A 334 21.86 -9.48 11.56
N ALA A 335 22.25 -10.42 12.43
CA ALA A 335 22.70 -11.75 12.04
C ALA A 335 22.07 -12.90 12.85
N ALA A 336 21.63 -12.66 14.08
CA ALA A 336 21.06 -13.71 14.92
C ALA A 336 19.68 -14.16 14.42
N PRO A 337 19.42 -15.49 14.33
CA PRO A 337 18.13 -16.00 13.86
C PRO A 337 17.06 -15.95 14.96
N ASP A 338 15.79 -15.91 14.53
CA ASP A 338 14.57 -16.16 15.32
C ASP A 338 14.50 -15.42 16.67
N GLN A 339 15.01 -14.20 16.72
CA GLN A 339 15.12 -13.43 17.95
C GLN A 339 13.81 -12.69 18.28
N GLN A 340 13.64 -12.37 19.56
CA GLN A 340 12.62 -11.44 20.02
C GLN A 340 13.15 -10.00 19.87
N PRO A 341 12.35 -9.06 19.34
CA PRO A 341 12.79 -7.68 19.15
C PRO A 341 12.95 -6.95 20.49
N THR A 342 13.96 -6.09 20.57
CA THR A 342 14.10 -5.15 21.67
C THR A 342 13.27 -3.91 21.40
N ALA A 343 12.28 -3.62 22.25
CA ALA A 343 11.47 -2.41 22.15
C ALA A 343 12.32 -1.14 22.39
N LEU A 344 12.02 -0.11 21.61
CA LEU A 344 12.61 1.22 21.76
C LEU A 344 11.56 2.22 22.28
N PRO A 345 11.96 3.40 22.79
CA PRO A 345 11.02 4.43 23.18
C PRO A 345 10.05 4.78 22.04
N ALA A 346 8.76 4.72 22.32
CA ALA A 346 7.70 5.08 21.38
C ALA A 346 7.11 6.47 21.74
N PRO A 347 6.55 7.21 20.78
CA PRO A 347 5.95 8.53 21.02
C PRO A 347 4.77 8.50 21.99
N ALA A 348 4.07 7.38 22.06
CA ALA A 348 2.94 7.18 22.97
C ALA A 348 2.94 5.74 23.51
N PRO A 349 2.44 5.50 24.73
CA PRO A 349 2.23 4.16 25.24
C PRO A 349 1.15 3.45 24.43
N SER A 350 1.27 2.13 24.28
CA SER A 350 0.21 1.31 23.71
C SER A 350 -1.04 1.37 24.59
N ALA A 351 -2.19 1.60 23.98
CA ALA A 351 -3.47 1.49 24.68
C ALA A 351 -3.76 0.02 25.02
N PRO A 352 -4.37 -0.27 26.18
CA PRO A 352 -4.84 -1.61 26.50
C PRO A 352 -5.88 -2.06 25.48
N LEU A 353 -5.78 -3.32 25.05
CA LEU A 353 -6.73 -3.90 24.11
C LEU A 353 -8.00 -4.36 24.85
N PRO A 354 -9.18 -4.30 24.20
CA PRO A 354 -10.44 -4.74 24.78
C PRO A 354 -10.64 -6.27 24.73
N GLY A 355 -9.57 -7.03 24.52
CA GLY A 355 -9.61 -8.47 24.36
C GLY A 355 -8.26 -9.08 23.96
N THR A 356 -8.29 -10.24 23.34
CA THR A 356 -7.12 -11.01 22.94
C THR A 356 -7.18 -11.45 21.49
N ALA A 357 -6.03 -11.60 20.83
CA ALA A 357 -5.90 -12.22 19.50
C ALA A 357 -5.38 -13.66 19.65
N VAL A 358 -5.99 -14.59 18.94
CA VAL A 358 -5.57 -15.99 18.85
C VAL A 358 -5.56 -16.45 17.39
N GLU A 359 -4.76 -17.46 17.08
CA GLU A 359 -4.75 -18.06 15.76
C GLU A 359 -5.83 -19.15 15.65
N ILE A 360 -6.44 -19.22 14.47
CA ILE A 360 -7.32 -20.32 14.06
C ILE A 360 -6.68 -20.98 12.85
N THR A 361 -6.68 -22.30 12.86
CA THR A 361 -6.27 -23.11 11.72
C THR A 361 -7.35 -24.13 11.37
N THR A 362 -7.53 -24.36 10.07
CA THR A 362 -8.39 -25.44 9.55
C THR A 362 -7.78 -25.95 8.25
N THR A 363 -8.49 -26.81 7.55
CA THR A 363 -8.02 -27.39 6.29
C THR A 363 -9.12 -27.18 5.23
N ALA A 364 -8.71 -26.73 4.05
CA ALA A 364 -9.59 -26.66 2.90
C ALA A 364 -9.97 -28.06 2.39
N ASP A 365 -10.98 -28.14 1.52
CA ASP A 365 -11.46 -29.41 0.95
C ASP A 365 -10.37 -30.17 0.16
N ASP A 366 -9.39 -29.47 -0.39
CA ASP A 366 -8.25 -30.04 -1.12
C ASP A 366 -7.08 -30.46 -0.21
N GLY A 367 -7.24 -30.30 1.12
CA GLY A 367 -6.21 -30.61 2.10
C GLY A 367 -5.23 -29.49 2.41
N THR A 368 -5.39 -28.30 1.79
CA THR A 368 -4.52 -27.14 2.05
C THR A 368 -4.75 -26.58 3.45
N PRO A 369 -3.69 -26.37 4.27
CA PRO A 369 -3.82 -25.69 5.56
C PRO A 369 -4.27 -24.24 5.39
N LEU A 370 -5.24 -23.82 6.19
CA LEU A 370 -5.78 -22.46 6.22
C LEU A 370 -5.51 -21.82 7.58
N HIS A 371 -5.32 -20.50 7.58
CA HIS A 371 -5.03 -19.71 8.76
C HIS A 371 -5.93 -18.48 8.86
N ALA A 372 -6.26 -18.08 10.08
CA ALA A 372 -6.91 -16.81 10.38
C ALA A 372 -6.48 -16.29 11.76
N TRP A 373 -6.54 -14.99 11.94
CA TRP A 373 -6.54 -14.37 13.26
C TRP A 373 -7.96 -14.24 13.78
N LEU A 374 -8.18 -14.54 15.06
CA LEU A 374 -9.42 -14.30 15.77
C LEU A 374 -9.17 -13.34 16.95
N CYS A 375 -9.77 -12.16 16.90
CA CYS A 375 -9.80 -11.22 18.01
C CYS A 375 -11.06 -11.45 18.85
N LEU A 376 -10.89 -11.80 20.13
CA LEU A 376 -11.96 -12.12 21.07
C LEU A 376 -12.14 -11.01 22.09
N PRO A 377 -13.37 -10.57 22.41
CA PRO A 377 -13.61 -9.60 23.46
C PRO A 377 -13.33 -10.17 24.85
N GLU A 378 -12.91 -9.31 25.77
CA GLU A 378 -12.78 -9.66 27.18
C GLU A 378 -14.12 -10.19 27.72
N GLY A 379 -14.09 -11.33 28.42
CA GLY A 379 -15.28 -11.98 28.97
C GLY A 379 -16.04 -12.92 28.02
N ALA A 380 -15.60 -13.05 26.75
CA ALA A 380 -16.14 -14.11 25.90
C ALA A 380 -15.87 -15.50 26.51
N SER A 381 -16.92 -16.29 26.66
CA SER A 381 -16.84 -17.62 27.28
C SER A 381 -17.97 -18.51 26.73
N PRO A 382 -17.96 -19.83 27.02
CA PRO A 382 -19.08 -20.70 26.65
C PRO A 382 -20.43 -20.28 27.21
N GLU A 383 -20.45 -19.58 28.34
CA GLU A 383 -21.67 -19.05 28.98
C GLU A 383 -22.10 -17.70 28.36
N HIS A 384 -21.14 -16.96 27.78
CA HIS A 384 -21.33 -15.67 27.16
C HIS A 384 -20.61 -15.59 25.81
N PRO A 385 -21.05 -16.39 24.81
CA PRO A 385 -20.38 -16.42 23.51
C PRO A 385 -20.58 -15.10 22.74
N ALA A 386 -19.50 -14.60 22.13
CA ALA A 386 -19.51 -13.35 21.39
C ALA A 386 -20.06 -13.54 19.96
N PRO A 387 -20.92 -12.65 19.44
CA PRO A 387 -21.38 -12.70 18.07
C PRO A 387 -20.20 -12.54 17.10
N LEU A 388 -20.25 -13.26 15.97
CA LEU A 388 -19.12 -13.36 15.03
C LEU A 388 -19.18 -12.27 13.96
N MET A 389 -18.07 -11.57 13.76
CA MET A 389 -17.81 -10.73 12.60
C MET A 389 -16.71 -11.38 11.75
N VAL A 390 -16.98 -11.66 10.49
CA VAL A 390 -15.99 -12.09 9.50
C VAL A 390 -15.50 -10.86 8.77
N TRP A 391 -14.23 -10.49 8.99
CA TRP A 391 -13.64 -9.32 8.34
C TRP A 391 -12.67 -9.73 7.24
N ILE A 392 -13.12 -9.60 6.02
CA ILE A 392 -12.46 -10.11 4.80
C ILE A 392 -11.46 -9.06 4.32
N HIS A 393 -10.17 -9.43 4.22
CA HIS A 393 -9.15 -8.50 3.74
C HIS A 393 -9.27 -8.23 2.23
N GLY A 394 -8.76 -7.06 1.80
CA GLY A 394 -8.63 -6.68 0.40
C GLY A 394 -7.30 -7.15 -0.21
N GLY A 395 -7.05 -6.74 -1.42
CA GLY A 395 -5.87 -7.10 -2.20
C GLY A 395 -6.27 -7.60 -3.59
N PRO A 396 -6.40 -8.90 -3.86
CA PRO A 396 -6.38 -10.05 -2.94
C PRO A 396 -5.00 -10.49 -2.46
N LEU A 397 -3.92 -10.10 -3.18
CA LEU A 397 -2.54 -10.45 -2.87
C LEU A 397 -2.07 -9.65 -1.64
N GLY A 398 -2.32 -10.19 -0.48
CA GLY A 398 -2.03 -9.64 0.84
C GLY A 398 -2.35 -10.65 1.93
N SER A 399 -2.15 -10.30 3.20
CA SER A 399 -2.47 -11.13 4.36
C SER A 399 -2.99 -10.28 5.51
N ALA A 400 -3.84 -10.83 6.36
CA ALA A 400 -4.26 -10.19 7.60
C ALA A 400 -3.22 -10.44 8.69
N ASN A 401 -2.16 -9.64 8.75
CA ASN A 401 -1.00 -9.91 9.59
C ASN A 401 -0.52 -8.74 10.46
N ASP A 402 -1.14 -7.56 10.38
CA ASP A 402 -0.67 -6.38 11.09
C ASP A 402 -1.78 -5.53 11.72
N TRP A 403 -1.38 -4.47 12.40
CA TRP A 403 -2.25 -3.45 12.95
C TRP A 403 -2.82 -2.55 11.87
N ALA A 404 -4.14 -2.47 11.79
CA ALA A 404 -4.82 -1.52 10.91
C ALA A 404 -5.47 -0.39 11.72
N TRP A 405 -5.05 0.87 11.49
CA TRP A 405 -5.71 2.03 12.11
C TRP A 405 -7.07 2.32 11.49
N ARG A 406 -7.19 2.18 10.19
CA ARG A 406 -8.39 2.54 9.42
C ARG A 406 -9.52 1.54 9.62
N TRP A 407 -9.24 0.26 9.42
CA TRP A 407 -10.19 -0.85 9.57
C TRP A 407 -9.75 -1.74 10.73
N ASN A 408 -9.91 -1.16 11.93
CA ASN A 408 -9.38 -1.74 13.15
C ASN A 408 -10.36 -2.73 13.78
N PRO A 409 -10.06 -4.04 13.82
CA PRO A 409 -10.93 -5.05 14.41
C PRO A 409 -11.22 -4.79 15.89
N TRP A 410 -10.32 -4.15 16.61
CA TRP A 410 -10.47 -3.88 18.03
C TRP A 410 -11.63 -2.93 18.37
N LEU A 411 -12.09 -2.12 17.41
CA LEU A 411 -13.31 -1.32 17.59
C LEU A 411 -14.58 -2.19 17.59
N MET A 412 -14.59 -3.29 16.83
CA MET A 412 -15.66 -4.29 16.89
C MET A 412 -15.56 -5.12 18.17
N VAL A 413 -14.34 -5.53 18.54
CA VAL A 413 -14.06 -6.25 19.79
C VAL A 413 -14.53 -5.44 21.00
N ALA A 414 -14.27 -4.13 21.03
CA ALA A 414 -14.76 -3.21 22.08
C ALA A 414 -16.30 -3.13 22.14
N ARG A 415 -17.01 -3.55 21.10
CA ARG A 415 -18.47 -3.65 21.04
C ARG A 415 -18.98 -5.06 21.34
N GLY A 416 -18.09 -5.96 21.73
CA GLY A 416 -18.41 -7.33 22.13
C GLY A 416 -18.48 -8.35 20.99
N TYR A 417 -17.97 -8.02 19.79
CA TYR A 417 -17.87 -8.96 18.68
C TYR A 417 -16.57 -9.76 18.73
N ALA A 418 -16.64 -11.05 18.45
CA ALA A 418 -15.49 -11.83 18.02
C ALA A 418 -15.24 -11.53 16.54
N VAL A 419 -13.99 -11.18 16.17
CA VAL A 419 -13.63 -10.79 14.80
C VAL A 419 -12.64 -11.78 14.23
N VAL A 420 -13.05 -12.56 13.21
CA VAL A 420 -12.14 -13.42 12.46
C VAL A 420 -11.65 -12.70 11.20
N GLN A 421 -10.33 -12.74 10.97
CA GLN A 421 -9.64 -12.20 9.80
C GLN A 421 -8.94 -13.33 9.05
N PRO A 422 -9.61 -13.92 8.03
CA PRO A 422 -9.13 -15.10 7.34
C PRO A 422 -8.13 -14.77 6.24
N ASP A 423 -7.09 -15.61 6.09
CA ASP A 423 -6.26 -15.71 4.91
C ASP A 423 -6.78 -16.85 4.02
N PHE A 424 -7.39 -16.49 2.92
CA PHE A 424 -7.97 -17.41 1.91
C PHE A 424 -7.04 -17.55 0.71
N ALA A 425 -7.30 -18.49 -0.18
CA ALA A 425 -6.55 -18.62 -1.45
C ALA A 425 -6.40 -17.26 -2.14
N LEU A 426 -5.22 -16.93 -2.66
CA LEU A 426 -4.69 -15.63 -3.11
C LEU A 426 -3.92 -14.87 -2.02
N SER A 427 -4.07 -15.17 -0.73
CA SER A 427 -3.30 -14.47 0.31
C SER A 427 -1.80 -14.77 0.19
N THR A 428 -0.97 -13.77 0.55
CA THR A 428 0.49 -13.87 0.55
C THR A 428 1.04 -14.56 1.81
N GLY A 429 2.29 -15.01 1.75
CA GLY A 429 2.97 -15.62 2.90
C GLY A 429 2.79 -17.14 3.03
N TYR A 430 2.02 -17.77 2.16
CA TYR A 430 1.76 -19.22 2.14
C TYR A 430 2.37 -19.93 0.93
N GLY A 431 3.17 -19.20 0.15
CA GLY A 431 3.79 -19.68 -1.08
C GLY A 431 2.96 -19.42 -2.33
N LEU A 432 3.61 -19.52 -3.49
CA LEU A 432 3.00 -19.23 -4.79
C LEU A 432 1.86 -20.19 -5.13
N ASP A 433 1.94 -21.44 -4.67
CA ASP A 433 0.89 -22.43 -4.91
C ASP A 433 -0.41 -22.06 -4.18
N PHE A 434 -0.34 -21.41 -3.03
CA PHE A 434 -1.51 -20.90 -2.32
C PHE A 434 -2.19 -19.76 -3.11
N VAL A 435 -1.40 -18.90 -3.74
CA VAL A 435 -1.91 -17.85 -4.65
C VAL A 435 -2.55 -18.48 -5.89
N ARG A 436 -1.91 -19.50 -6.48
CA ARG A 436 -2.43 -20.21 -7.67
C ARG A 436 -3.80 -20.83 -7.47
N ARG A 437 -4.12 -21.29 -6.27
CA ARG A 437 -5.43 -21.91 -5.97
C ARG A 437 -6.59 -20.98 -6.31
N GLY A 438 -6.46 -19.68 -6.05
CA GLY A 438 -7.52 -18.68 -6.31
C GLY A 438 -7.35 -17.89 -7.60
N TRP A 439 -6.21 -18.06 -8.32
CA TRP A 439 -5.88 -17.23 -9.47
C TRP A 439 -6.87 -17.41 -10.63
N GLY A 440 -7.51 -16.32 -11.05
CA GLY A 440 -8.55 -16.34 -12.08
C GLY A 440 -9.87 -17.01 -11.66
N ARG A 441 -10.00 -17.41 -10.39
CA ARG A 441 -11.13 -18.19 -9.83
C ARG A 441 -11.65 -17.57 -8.53
N TRP A 442 -11.79 -16.29 -8.50
CA TRP A 442 -12.07 -15.49 -7.30
C TRP A 442 -13.29 -15.95 -6.50
N GLY A 443 -14.32 -16.45 -7.18
CA GLY A 443 -15.54 -16.96 -6.56
C GLY A 443 -15.48 -18.45 -6.16
N ALA A 444 -14.36 -19.15 -6.36
CA ALA A 444 -14.19 -20.55 -6.02
C ALA A 444 -13.40 -20.73 -4.70
N GLU A 445 -12.11 -21.10 -4.77
CA GLU A 445 -11.30 -21.38 -3.57
C GLU A 445 -11.23 -20.23 -2.58
N PRO A 446 -11.12 -18.94 -2.97
CA PRO A 446 -11.19 -17.85 -2.00
C PRO A 446 -12.49 -17.84 -1.19
N TYR A 447 -13.62 -18.16 -1.82
CA TYR A 447 -14.91 -18.25 -1.13
C TYR A 447 -15.01 -19.49 -0.23
N THR A 448 -14.62 -20.68 -0.71
CA THR A 448 -14.70 -21.90 0.10
C THR A 448 -13.75 -21.87 1.29
N ASP A 449 -12.55 -21.33 1.14
CA ASP A 449 -11.58 -21.13 2.23
C ASP A 449 -12.11 -20.14 3.28
N LEU A 450 -12.70 -19.01 2.81
CA LEU A 450 -13.37 -18.04 3.68
C LEU A 450 -14.46 -18.70 4.52
N MET A 451 -15.30 -19.52 3.92
CA MET A 451 -16.38 -20.22 4.62
C MET A 451 -15.84 -21.28 5.59
N ALA A 452 -14.80 -22.04 5.23
CA ALA A 452 -14.15 -23.01 6.10
C ALA A 452 -13.58 -22.35 7.37
N LEU A 453 -12.90 -21.20 7.23
CA LEU A 453 -12.38 -20.44 8.37
C LEU A 453 -13.49 -19.80 9.19
N THR A 454 -14.58 -19.35 8.55
CA THR A 454 -15.78 -18.88 9.24
C THR A 454 -16.39 -19.96 10.13
N GLU A 455 -16.56 -21.18 9.62
CA GLU A 455 -17.11 -22.29 10.39
C GLU A 455 -16.15 -22.77 11.48
N ALA A 456 -14.84 -22.73 11.26
CA ALA A 456 -13.83 -23.02 12.29
C ALA A 456 -13.92 -22.01 13.46
N ALA A 457 -14.13 -20.73 13.16
CA ALA A 457 -14.37 -19.71 14.19
C ALA A 457 -15.72 -19.90 14.90
N ALA A 458 -16.77 -20.18 14.14
CA ALA A 458 -18.13 -20.38 14.65
C ALA A 458 -18.28 -21.63 15.54
N ALA A 459 -17.45 -22.64 15.33
CA ALA A 459 -17.45 -23.88 16.12
C ALA A 459 -16.87 -23.72 17.54
N ARG A 460 -16.25 -22.59 17.85
CA ARG A 460 -15.70 -22.34 19.19
C ARG A 460 -16.80 -22.10 20.19
N ALA A 461 -16.62 -22.59 21.39
CA ALA A 461 -17.62 -22.45 22.46
C ALA A 461 -17.79 -21.00 22.95
N ASP A 462 -16.77 -20.15 22.81
CA ASP A 462 -16.76 -18.73 23.19
C ASP A 462 -17.25 -17.79 22.07
N VAL A 463 -17.69 -18.36 20.92
CA VAL A 463 -18.22 -17.63 19.76
C VAL A 463 -19.67 -18.03 19.49
N ASP A 464 -20.57 -17.05 19.35
CA ASP A 464 -21.94 -17.29 18.90
C ASP A 464 -21.98 -17.31 17.36
N GLY A 465 -21.68 -18.47 16.81
CA GLY A 465 -21.71 -18.68 15.37
C GLY A 465 -23.09 -18.53 14.74
N ALA A 466 -24.20 -18.59 15.49
CA ALA A 466 -25.54 -18.37 14.95
C ALA A 466 -25.81 -16.87 14.65
N ARG A 467 -25.13 -15.98 15.35
CA ARG A 467 -25.18 -14.53 15.10
C ARG A 467 -23.90 -14.09 14.41
N ALA A 468 -23.86 -14.18 13.08
CA ALA A 468 -22.70 -13.82 12.29
C ALA A 468 -23.04 -12.74 11.26
N ALA A 469 -22.09 -11.84 11.03
CA ALA A 469 -22.09 -10.89 9.92
C ALA A 469 -20.76 -10.94 9.18
N ALA A 470 -20.75 -10.53 7.90
CA ALA A 470 -19.54 -10.42 7.10
C ALA A 470 -19.30 -8.98 6.68
N MET A 471 -18.02 -8.57 6.59
CA MET A 471 -17.64 -7.27 6.07
C MET A 471 -16.30 -7.33 5.36
N GLY A 472 -16.12 -6.44 4.39
CA GLY A 472 -14.85 -6.32 3.68
C GLY A 472 -14.78 -5.10 2.79
N GLY A 473 -13.56 -4.71 2.42
CA GLY A 473 -13.31 -3.60 1.51
C GLY A 473 -12.50 -4.05 0.29
N SER A 474 -12.67 -3.36 -0.85
CA SER A 474 -11.94 -3.71 -2.09
C SER A 474 -12.23 -5.14 -2.52
N PHE A 475 -11.22 -5.99 -2.71
CA PHE A 475 -11.43 -7.41 -2.95
C PHE A 475 -12.18 -8.10 -1.79
N GLY A 476 -11.98 -7.69 -0.54
CA GLY A 476 -12.79 -8.19 0.58
C GLY A 476 -14.26 -7.78 0.45
N GLY A 477 -14.55 -6.60 -0.11
CA GLY A 477 -15.89 -6.18 -0.49
C GLY A 477 -16.45 -6.99 -1.67
N TYR A 478 -15.62 -7.35 -2.63
CA TYR A 478 -15.97 -8.30 -3.70
C TYR A 478 -16.43 -9.64 -3.10
N LEU A 479 -15.63 -10.24 -2.20
CA LEU A 479 -16.01 -11.49 -1.55
C LEU A 479 -17.25 -11.34 -0.65
N ALA A 480 -17.45 -10.20 0.01
CA ALA A 480 -18.69 -9.92 0.75
C ALA A 480 -19.91 -9.87 -0.19
N ASN A 481 -19.77 -9.28 -1.39
CA ASN A 481 -20.81 -9.30 -2.42
C ASN A 481 -21.05 -10.72 -2.97
N TRP A 482 -19.96 -11.48 -3.17
CA TRP A 482 -20.07 -12.88 -3.60
C TRP A 482 -20.80 -13.74 -2.59
N VAL A 483 -20.43 -13.62 -1.32
CA VAL A 483 -21.12 -14.27 -0.17
C VAL A 483 -22.61 -13.94 -0.18
N ALA A 484 -22.99 -12.66 -0.36
CA ALA A 484 -24.39 -12.23 -0.37
C ALA A 484 -25.24 -12.97 -1.43
N GLY A 485 -24.67 -13.29 -2.58
CA GLY A 485 -25.34 -14.00 -3.67
C GLY A 485 -25.28 -15.53 -3.58
N HIS A 486 -24.57 -16.11 -2.60
CA HIS A 486 -24.31 -17.55 -2.55
C HIS A 486 -24.68 -18.22 -1.21
N THR A 487 -24.99 -17.46 -0.17
CA THR A 487 -25.40 -18.01 1.14
C THR A 487 -26.25 -17.02 1.92
N ASP A 488 -27.12 -17.54 2.75
CA ASP A 488 -27.91 -16.81 3.74
C ASP A 488 -27.33 -16.94 5.18
N ARG A 489 -26.07 -17.37 5.28
CA ARG A 489 -25.34 -17.65 6.53
C ARG A 489 -25.24 -16.45 7.47
N PHE A 490 -25.26 -15.24 6.91
CA PHE A 490 -24.98 -14.00 7.63
C PHE A 490 -26.25 -13.17 7.84
N ALA A 491 -26.37 -12.58 9.03
CA ALA A 491 -27.49 -11.70 9.37
C ALA A 491 -27.39 -10.31 8.71
N GLY A 492 -26.19 -9.90 8.29
CA GLY A 492 -25.93 -8.64 7.60
C GLY A 492 -24.57 -8.64 6.92
N ILE A 493 -24.44 -7.88 5.84
CA ILE A 493 -23.21 -7.76 5.07
C ILE A 493 -22.87 -6.28 4.91
N VAL A 494 -21.61 -5.92 5.23
CA VAL A 494 -21.05 -4.59 4.98
C VAL A 494 -20.04 -4.70 3.85
N THR A 495 -20.27 -3.98 2.76
CA THR A 495 -19.41 -3.99 1.57
C THR A 495 -18.91 -2.58 1.28
N HIS A 496 -17.59 -2.39 1.30
CA HIS A 496 -16.95 -1.09 1.16
C HIS A 496 -16.04 -1.05 -0.07
N ALA A 497 -16.16 0.03 -0.89
CA ALA A 497 -15.32 0.24 -2.08
C ALA A 497 -15.17 -1.04 -2.91
N SER A 498 -16.30 -1.72 -3.15
CA SER A 498 -16.33 -3.12 -3.54
C SER A 498 -16.57 -3.32 -5.04
N LEU A 499 -15.93 -4.33 -5.60
CA LEU A 499 -16.17 -4.75 -6.98
C LEU A 499 -17.52 -5.45 -7.06
N TRP A 500 -18.28 -5.15 -8.10
CA TRP A 500 -19.62 -5.69 -8.34
C TRP A 500 -19.76 -6.34 -9.71
N ALA A 501 -19.42 -5.60 -10.77
CA ALA A 501 -19.55 -6.03 -12.15
C ALA A 501 -18.17 -5.99 -12.84
N LEU A 502 -17.49 -7.13 -12.90
CA LEU A 502 -16.08 -7.19 -13.33
C LEU A 502 -15.88 -6.83 -14.81
N ASP A 503 -16.93 -6.90 -15.64
CA ASP A 503 -16.93 -6.42 -17.02
C ASP A 503 -16.91 -4.89 -17.10
N GLN A 504 -17.49 -4.19 -16.12
CA GLN A 504 -17.46 -2.74 -15.98
C GLN A 504 -16.20 -2.29 -15.21
N PHE A 505 -15.85 -2.97 -14.13
CA PHE A 505 -14.69 -2.66 -13.29
C PHE A 505 -13.39 -2.64 -14.10
N GLY A 506 -13.09 -3.72 -14.85
CA GLY A 506 -11.84 -3.87 -15.59
C GLY A 506 -11.47 -2.65 -16.44
N PRO A 507 -12.33 -2.17 -17.37
CA PRO A 507 -12.00 -1.03 -18.23
C PRO A 507 -12.07 0.36 -17.55
N THR A 508 -12.54 0.46 -16.30
CA THR A 508 -12.74 1.76 -15.63
C THR A 508 -11.85 1.99 -14.41
N THR A 509 -11.17 0.95 -13.92
CA THR A 509 -10.19 1.06 -12.83
C THR A 509 -8.90 1.75 -13.28
N ASP A 510 -8.17 2.32 -12.35
CA ASP A 510 -6.83 2.89 -12.58
C ASP A 510 -5.75 1.85 -12.93
N GLY A 511 -5.97 0.57 -12.62
CA GLY A 511 -5.09 -0.56 -12.89
C GLY A 511 -5.58 -1.50 -14.00
N TYR A 512 -6.20 -0.98 -15.04
CA TYR A 512 -6.79 -1.76 -16.14
C TYR A 512 -5.86 -2.82 -16.75
N ASP A 513 -4.60 -2.46 -17.00
CA ASP A 513 -3.60 -3.34 -17.60
C ASP A 513 -3.26 -4.55 -16.72
N TYR A 514 -3.24 -4.38 -15.40
CA TYR A 514 -3.06 -5.46 -14.43
C TYR A 514 -4.23 -6.45 -14.48
N TRP A 515 -5.46 -5.97 -14.33
CA TRP A 515 -6.66 -6.84 -14.28
C TRP A 515 -6.93 -7.56 -15.60
N ARG A 516 -6.59 -6.92 -16.71
CA ARG A 516 -6.69 -7.54 -18.04
C ARG A 516 -5.71 -8.71 -18.21
N ARG A 517 -4.58 -8.70 -17.53
CA ARG A 517 -3.64 -9.82 -17.52
C ARG A 517 -4.13 -10.97 -16.66
N GLU A 518 -4.89 -10.69 -15.61
CA GLU A 518 -5.40 -11.70 -14.68
C GLU A 518 -6.66 -12.41 -15.22
N LEU A 519 -7.62 -11.65 -15.72
CA LEU A 519 -8.94 -12.16 -16.07
C LEU A 519 -9.21 -12.03 -17.58
N THR A 520 -9.59 -13.14 -18.21
CA THR A 520 -10.25 -13.06 -19.51
C THR A 520 -11.67 -12.51 -19.36
N ALA A 521 -12.29 -12.03 -20.44
CA ALA A 521 -13.68 -11.55 -20.40
C ALA A 521 -14.66 -12.62 -19.88
N GLN A 522 -14.42 -13.89 -20.21
CA GLN A 522 -15.22 -15.00 -19.72
C GLN A 522 -15.03 -15.23 -18.21
N MET A 523 -13.78 -15.25 -17.72
CA MET A 523 -13.46 -15.38 -16.30
C MET A 523 -14.03 -14.21 -15.49
N ALA A 524 -13.96 -12.99 -16.01
CA ALA A 524 -14.56 -11.81 -15.39
C ALA A 524 -16.07 -11.99 -15.20
N LEU A 525 -16.79 -12.48 -16.22
CA LEU A 525 -18.22 -12.75 -16.11
C LEU A 525 -18.54 -13.88 -15.14
N GLU A 526 -17.78 -14.98 -15.16
CA GLU A 526 -17.99 -16.14 -14.28
C GLU A 526 -17.79 -15.79 -12.80
N ASN A 527 -16.86 -14.89 -12.49
CA ASN A 527 -16.57 -14.44 -11.14
C ASN A 527 -17.28 -13.13 -10.75
N SER A 528 -18.28 -12.67 -11.49
CA SER A 528 -18.90 -11.37 -11.29
C SER A 528 -20.13 -11.44 -10.37
N PRO A 529 -20.11 -10.83 -9.17
CA PRO A 529 -21.17 -10.92 -8.18
C PRO A 529 -22.54 -10.43 -8.69
N HIS A 530 -22.60 -9.42 -9.57
CA HIS A 530 -23.85 -8.86 -10.10
C HIS A 530 -24.76 -9.90 -10.76
N ARG A 531 -24.21 -11.01 -11.21
CA ARG A 531 -24.98 -12.10 -11.84
C ARG A 531 -25.84 -12.88 -10.83
N PHE A 532 -25.58 -12.71 -9.55
CA PHE A 532 -26.24 -13.43 -8.47
C PHE A 532 -27.10 -12.51 -7.61
N VAL A 533 -27.37 -11.29 -8.04
CA VAL A 533 -28.13 -10.30 -7.29
C VAL A 533 -29.55 -10.78 -6.93
N ASP A 534 -30.18 -11.60 -7.78
CA ASP A 534 -31.52 -12.15 -7.54
C ASP A 534 -31.55 -13.16 -6.38
N ALA A 535 -30.40 -13.71 -5.99
CA ALA A 535 -30.28 -14.63 -4.86
C ALA A 535 -29.99 -13.90 -3.53
N ILE A 536 -29.75 -12.60 -3.54
CA ILE A 536 -29.43 -11.84 -2.32
C ILE A 536 -30.69 -11.69 -1.46
N THR A 537 -30.65 -12.23 -0.25
CA THR A 537 -31.71 -12.10 0.76
C THR A 537 -31.21 -11.38 2.03
N THR A 538 -29.91 -11.38 2.26
CA THR A 538 -29.26 -10.77 3.42
C THR A 538 -29.23 -9.24 3.29
N PRO A 539 -29.61 -8.46 4.32
CA PRO A 539 -29.43 -7.01 4.33
C PRO A 539 -27.99 -6.61 4.07
N MET A 540 -27.79 -5.57 3.24
CA MET A 540 -26.47 -5.05 2.88
C MET A 540 -26.34 -3.57 3.24
N LEU A 541 -25.18 -3.21 3.81
CA LEU A 541 -24.71 -1.83 3.90
C LEU A 541 -23.61 -1.63 2.86
N VAL A 542 -23.93 -0.90 1.80
CA VAL A 542 -22.98 -0.49 0.77
C VAL A 542 -22.29 0.81 1.21
N ILE A 543 -20.96 0.88 1.11
CA ILE A 543 -20.20 2.10 1.44
C ILE A 543 -19.23 2.39 0.30
N HIS A 544 -19.17 3.65 -0.20
CA HIS A 544 -18.27 3.99 -1.29
C HIS A 544 -17.90 5.48 -1.30
N GLY A 545 -16.65 5.78 -1.67
CA GLY A 545 -16.14 7.11 -1.93
C GLY A 545 -16.23 7.48 -3.42
N ASP A 546 -16.61 8.71 -3.76
CA ASP A 546 -16.76 9.14 -5.16
C ASP A 546 -15.42 9.30 -5.89
N LYS A 547 -14.36 9.63 -5.15
CA LYS A 547 -13.01 9.77 -5.70
C LYS A 547 -12.21 8.46 -5.70
N ASP A 548 -12.90 7.34 -5.59
CA ASP A 548 -12.29 6.02 -5.71
C ASP A 548 -12.04 5.69 -7.19
N TYR A 549 -10.78 5.75 -7.60
CA TYR A 549 -10.36 5.39 -8.96
C TYR A 549 -9.80 3.97 -9.05
N ARG A 550 -9.50 3.37 -7.90
CA ARG A 550 -9.10 1.96 -7.80
C ARG A 550 -10.29 1.02 -8.03
N VAL A 551 -11.37 1.22 -7.29
CA VAL A 551 -12.68 0.60 -7.56
C VAL A 551 -13.67 1.73 -7.84
N PRO A 552 -13.88 2.09 -9.11
CA PRO A 552 -14.65 3.26 -9.47
C PRO A 552 -16.06 3.23 -8.89
N ILE A 553 -16.54 4.40 -8.46
CA ILE A 553 -17.86 4.58 -7.82
C ILE A 553 -19.01 3.94 -8.61
N GLY A 554 -18.86 3.75 -9.92
CA GLY A 554 -19.82 3.06 -10.77
C GLY A 554 -20.16 1.65 -10.29
N GLU A 555 -19.23 0.95 -9.64
CA GLU A 555 -19.47 -0.37 -9.04
C GLU A 555 -20.47 -0.28 -7.88
N GLY A 556 -20.27 0.66 -6.96
CA GLY A 556 -21.17 0.91 -5.83
C GLY A 556 -22.54 1.43 -6.25
N LEU A 557 -22.59 2.34 -7.24
CA LEU A 557 -23.84 2.88 -7.79
C LEU A 557 -24.66 1.80 -8.50
N ARG A 558 -24.01 0.93 -9.27
CA ARG A 558 -24.70 -0.18 -9.93
C ARG A 558 -25.24 -1.18 -8.91
N LEU A 559 -24.41 -1.60 -7.95
CA LEU A 559 -24.86 -2.46 -6.86
C LEU A 559 -26.09 -1.87 -6.16
N TRP A 560 -26.04 -0.60 -5.79
CA TRP A 560 -27.14 0.07 -5.11
C TRP A 560 -28.42 0.13 -5.97
N ALA A 561 -28.28 0.49 -7.25
CA ALA A 561 -29.42 0.53 -8.18
C ALA A 561 -30.09 -0.83 -8.34
N GLU A 562 -29.30 -1.90 -8.49
CA GLU A 562 -29.80 -3.26 -8.66
C GLU A 562 -30.45 -3.80 -7.37
N LEU A 563 -29.95 -3.43 -6.17
CA LEU A 563 -30.62 -3.73 -4.90
C LEU A 563 -31.93 -2.97 -4.76
N CYS A 564 -31.98 -1.66 -5.09
CA CYS A 564 -33.23 -0.88 -5.03
C CYS A 564 -34.30 -1.41 -5.99
N GLU A 565 -33.92 -1.79 -7.21
CA GLU A 565 -34.84 -2.36 -8.18
C GLU A 565 -35.58 -3.59 -7.64
N ARG A 566 -34.92 -4.41 -6.85
CA ARG A 566 -35.45 -5.68 -6.32
C ARG A 566 -36.16 -5.56 -4.97
N PHE A 567 -35.71 -4.67 -4.13
CA PHE A 567 -36.13 -4.64 -2.70
C PHE A 567 -36.82 -3.35 -2.29
N GLN A 568 -36.98 -2.38 -3.18
CA GLN A 568 -37.68 -1.14 -2.88
C GLN A 568 -39.13 -1.19 -3.35
N ALA A 569 -39.99 -1.76 -2.53
CA ALA A 569 -41.42 -1.78 -2.81
C ALA A 569 -42.12 -0.52 -2.26
N PRO A 570 -43.21 -0.02 -2.91
CA PRO A 570 -43.96 1.13 -2.42
C PRO A 570 -44.51 0.90 -1.00
N GLY A 571 -44.12 1.77 -0.06
CA GLY A 571 -44.56 1.71 1.33
C GLY A 571 -43.76 0.77 2.23
N GLU A 572 -42.73 0.12 1.73
CA GLU A 572 -41.82 -0.72 2.49
C GLU A 572 -40.44 -0.05 2.58
N GLU A 573 -39.79 -0.16 3.74
CA GLU A 573 -38.40 0.26 3.89
C GLU A 573 -37.47 -0.82 3.33
N SER A 574 -36.52 -0.41 2.44
CA SER A 574 -35.48 -1.32 1.97
C SER A 574 -34.61 -1.81 3.14
N PRO A 575 -34.33 -3.12 3.26
CA PRO A 575 -33.41 -3.64 4.26
C PRO A 575 -31.95 -3.19 3.99
N HIS A 576 -31.65 -2.79 2.74
CA HIS A 576 -30.33 -2.35 2.33
C HIS A 576 -30.14 -0.85 2.58
N LYS A 577 -28.89 -0.42 2.79
CA LYS A 577 -28.49 0.99 3.00
C LYS A 577 -27.27 1.32 2.14
N PHE A 578 -27.13 2.60 1.77
CA PHE A 578 -25.97 3.09 1.04
C PHE A 578 -25.39 4.33 1.75
N LEU A 579 -24.15 4.21 2.22
CA LEU A 579 -23.38 5.32 2.78
C LEU A 579 -22.39 5.81 1.72
N TYR A 580 -22.64 6.99 1.18
CA TYR A 580 -21.89 7.60 0.10
C TYR A 580 -21.06 8.78 0.60
N PHE A 581 -19.78 8.82 0.22
CA PHE A 581 -18.83 9.86 0.58
C PHE A 581 -18.34 10.62 -0.66
N PRO A 582 -18.89 11.83 -0.97
CA PRO A 582 -18.54 12.58 -2.19
C PRO A 582 -17.08 13.01 -2.30
N SER A 583 -16.35 13.08 -1.18
CA SER A 583 -14.99 13.61 -1.11
C SER A 583 -13.92 12.56 -0.75
N GLU A 584 -14.32 11.33 -0.44
CA GLU A 584 -13.39 10.26 -0.07
C GLU A 584 -12.96 9.43 -1.27
N ASN A 585 -11.78 8.83 -1.14
CA ASN A 585 -11.19 7.90 -2.10
C ASN A 585 -11.52 6.44 -1.75
N HIS A 586 -10.67 5.50 -2.21
CA HIS A 586 -10.75 4.08 -1.91
C HIS A 586 -10.71 3.78 -0.39
N TRP A 587 -10.11 4.67 0.37
CA TRP A 587 -10.03 4.62 1.83
C TRP A 587 -10.75 5.83 2.43
N VAL A 588 -11.64 5.67 3.37
CA VAL A 588 -12.23 6.78 4.12
C VAL A 588 -11.18 7.30 5.12
N LEU A 589 -10.53 8.43 4.80
CA LEU A 589 -9.37 8.93 5.54
C LEU A 589 -9.68 10.16 6.40
N THR A 590 -10.69 10.97 6.04
CA THR A 590 -11.09 12.12 6.85
C THR A 590 -11.55 11.65 8.22
N PRO A 591 -10.97 12.13 9.34
CA PRO A 591 -11.23 11.57 10.68
C PRO A 591 -12.70 11.54 11.09
N ASN A 592 -13.47 12.57 10.74
CA ASN A 592 -14.91 12.60 11.04
C ASN A 592 -15.72 11.66 10.13
N HIS A 593 -15.29 11.45 8.88
CA HIS A 593 -15.89 10.43 8.01
C HIS A 593 -15.59 9.01 8.50
N ALA A 594 -14.37 8.75 9.00
CA ALA A 594 -14.04 7.47 9.61
C ALA A 594 -14.93 7.18 10.84
N LYS A 595 -15.16 8.18 11.72
CA LYS A 595 -16.11 8.03 12.84
C LYS A 595 -17.53 7.74 12.35
N LEU A 596 -17.98 8.44 11.31
CA LEU A 596 -19.30 8.26 10.73
C LEU A 596 -19.44 6.88 10.07
N TRP A 597 -18.38 6.39 9.40
CA TRP A 597 -18.31 5.05 8.87
C TRP A 597 -18.59 4.01 9.96
N TYR A 598 -17.86 4.04 11.08
CA TYR A 598 -18.07 3.12 12.20
C TYR A 598 -19.44 3.28 12.85
N ALA A 599 -19.91 4.51 13.05
CA ALA A 599 -21.24 4.75 13.62
C ALA A 599 -22.34 4.14 12.76
N THR A 600 -22.24 4.24 11.44
CA THR A 600 -23.20 3.67 10.49
C THR A 600 -23.13 2.13 10.47
N VAL A 601 -21.91 1.58 10.46
CA VAL A 601 -21.71 0.12 10.53
C VAL A 601 -22.30 -0.44 11.82
N PHE A 602 -22.05 0.17 12.98
CA PHE A 602 -22.61 -0.29 14.25
C PHE A 602 -24.14 -0.19 14.27
N ALA A 603 -24.71 0.91 13.78
CA ALA A 603 -26.17 1.05 13.70
C ALA A 603 -26.81 -0.03 12.80
N PHE A 604 -26.15 -0.35 11.68
CA PHE A 604 -26.59 -1.42 10.78
C PHE A 604 -26.51 -2.80 11.44
N LEU A 605 -25.42 -3.13 12.12
CA LEU A 605 -25.24 -4.38 12.85
C LEU A 605 -26.19 -4.50 14.05
N ASP A 606 -26.47 -3.40 14.74
CA ASP A 606 -27.47 -3.36 15.81
C ASP A 606 -28.86 -3.77 15.29
N THR A 607 -29.20 -3.38 14.07
CA THR A 607 -30.46 -3.77 13.45
C THR A 607 -30.44 -5.22 12.99
N THR A 608 -29.43 -5.63 12.26
CA THR A 608 -29.39 -6.94 11.58
C THR A 608 -29.05 -8.10 12.52
N MET A 609 -28.14 -7.87 13.49
CA MET A 609 -27.67 -8.92 14.40
C MET A 609 -28.37 -8.92 15.75
N HIS A 610 -28.92 -7.77 16.19
CA HIS A 610 -29.54 -7.63 17.51
C HIS A 610 -31.02 -7.26 17.45
N GLY A 611 -31.63 -7.15 16.27
CA GLY A 611 -33.06 -6.84 16.08
C GLY A 611 -33.47 -5.47 16.61
N ARG A 612 -32.53 -4.54 16.79
CA ARG A 612 -32.81 -3.17 17.22
C ARG A 612 -33.42 -2.36 16.08
N LEU A 613 -34.20 -1.33 16.41
CA LEU A 613 -34.67 -0.40 15.40
C LEU A 613 -33.48 0.35 14.78
N TRP A 614 -33.49 0.54 13.44
CA TRP A 614 -32.52 1.32 12.73
C TRP A 614 -32.43 2.75 13.28
N GLN A 615 -31.24 3.12 13.72
CA GLN A 615 -30.94 4.46 14.21
C GLN A 615 -29.98 5.15 13.26
N VAL A 616 -30.49 6.14 12.51
CA VAL A 616 -29.61 6.95 11.65
C VAL A 616 -28.60 7.69 12.54
N PRO A 617 -27.28 7.61 12.28
CA PRO A 617 -26.28 8.38 13.01
C PRO A 617 -26.58 9.89 12.99
N ASP A 618 -26.33 10.59 14.09
CA ASP A 618 -26.77 11.98 14.28
C ASP A 618 -26.32 12.93 13.16
N LEU A 619 -25.11 12.75 12.63
CA LEU A 619 -24.58 13.58 11.54
C LEU A 619 -25.20 13.27 10.15
N LEU A 620 -26.04 12.25 10.05
CA LEU A 620 -26.74 11.86 8.81
C LEU A 620 -28.26 12.17 8.86
N ARG A 621 -28.74 12.75 9.95
CA ARG A 621 -30.14 13.17 10.13
C ARG A 621 -30.45 14.50 9.47
#